data_6cae95e503eb71d40e45b11aaf5cb661
#
_entry.id   6cae95e503eb71d40e45b11aaf5cb661
#
_cell.length_a   1.000
_cell.length_b   1.000
_cell.length_c   1.000
_cell.angle_alpha   90.00
_cell.angle_beta   90.00
_cell.angle_gamma   90.00
#
_symmetry.space_group_name_H-M   'P 1'
#
loop_
_entity.id
_entity.type
_entity.pdbx_description
1 polymer ?
#
loop_
_entity_poly.entity_id
_entity_poly.type
_entity_poly.pdbx_seq_one_letter_code
_entity_poly.pdbx_strand_id
1 'polypeptide(L)'
;MRHYFFLVVLFLGFIQCKESENSANLDTSAQNSIQHAEGFSIEKYDGFSVVKVSNAYPEAKDNYTYVLHKIGVQIPDSLQQFTAIEVPIKKVIVTSTTHIPALESLGVENTLIGFPTTNYISSEKTRNLIDAGKIRDLGSNQGLNTEVILDIQPDVIVGFSVDGDLKTYKNLEKNGQKIIFNGDWTEKTPLGKAEWIKFFGALYDLDEKATEIFNSIEKEYNSVLDLAKKAKTQPTIFAGAIYEDQWFLPQGDSWAAYFLKEANGNY
;
A
#
# COMPACT_ATOMS: atom_id res chain seq x y z
N MET A 1 50.89 65.39 40.28
CA MET A 1 49.73 64.55 40.68
C MET A 1 49.25 63.79 39.48
N ARG A 2 49.47 62.49 39.52
CA ARG A 2 49.24 61.60 38.32
C ARG A 2 47.86 60.93 38.50
N HIS A 3 46.95 61.14 37.54
CA HIS A 3 45.67 60.43 37.48
C HIS A 3 45.87 59.16 36.72
N TYR A 4 45.68 58.00 37.37
CA TYR A 4 45.58 56.71 36.71
C TYR A 4 44.16 56.46 36.26
N PHE A 5 43.95 56.34 34.96
CA PHE A 5 42.70 55.96 34.34
C PHE A 5 42.64 54.45 34.28
N PHE A 6 41.75 53.85 35.05
CA PHE A 6 41.55 52.40 35.05
C PHE A 6 40.53 52.04 33.94
N LEU A 7 41.00 51.41 32.88
CA LEU A 7 40.17 50.96 31.77
C LEU A 7 39.70 49.55 32.10
N VAL A 8 38.42 49.39 32.52
CA VAL A 8 37.79 48.09 32.70
C VAL A 8 37.25 47.62 31.37
N VAL A 9 37.91 46.62 30.78
CA VAL A 9 37.43 45.94 29.58
C VAL A 9 36.43 44.88 30.01
N LEU A 10 35.14 45.16 29.68
CA LEU A 10 34.05 44.23 29.92
C LEU A 10 34.05 43.17 28.80
N PHE A 11 34.52 41.96 29.10
CA PHE A 11 34.47 40.80 28.19
C PHE A 11 33.02 40.24 28.22
N LEU A 12 32.19 40.66 27.28
CA LEU A 12 30.91 40.00 27.01
C LEU A 12 31.16 38.72 26.23
N GLY A 13 31.19 37.59 26.93
CA GLY A 13 31.19 36.26 26.35
C GLY A 13 29.86 36.01 25.62
N PHE A 14 29.89 36.03 24.32
CA PHE A 14 28.79 35.51 23.50
C PHE A 14 28.74 33.99 23.68
N ILE A 15 27.82 33.51 24.50
CA ILE A 15 27.42 32.11 24.51
C ILE A 15 26.55 31.93 23.26
N GLN A 16 27.20 31.54 22.18
CA GLN A 16 26.52 31.10 20.97
C GLN A 16 25.95 29.70 21.25
N CYS A 17 24.68 29.63 21.63
CA CYS A 17 23.94 28.39 21.55
C CYS A 17 24.00 27.92 20.09
N LYS A 18 24.80 26.90 19.84
CA LYS A 18 24.77 26.15 18.60
C LYS A 18 23.49 25.34 18.64
N GLU A 19 22.39 25.87 18.08
CA GLU A 19 21.25 25.05 17.70
C GLU A 19 21.81 23.94 16.82
N SER A 20 21.77 22.74 17.36
CA SER A 20 21.99 21.53 16.57
C SER A 20 20.80 21.42 15.62
N GLU A 21 20.95 21.95 14.42
CA GLU A 21 20.10 21.58 13.29
C GLU A 21 20.35 20.09 13.02
N ASN A 22 19.65 19.23 13.77
CA ASN A 22 19.39 17.86 13.37
C ASN A 22 18.28 17.90 12.28
N SER A 23 18.56 18.56 11.17
CA SER A 23 17.92 18.23 9.92
C SER A 23 18.46 16.85 9.55
N ALA A 24 17.71 15.79 9.88
CA ALA A 24 17.97 14.47 9.35
C ALA A 24 17.97 14.62 7.83
N ASN A 25 19.16 14.72 7.23
CA ASN A 25 19.30 14.62 5.79
C ASN A 25 18.72 13.28 5.42
N LEU A 26 17.64 13.28 4.65
CA LEU A 26 17.13 12.11 3.96
C LEU A 26 18.33 11.56 3.17
N ASP A 27 18.87 10.45 3.63
CA ASP A 27 19.97 9.79 2.93
C ASP A 27 19.46 9.47 1.52
N THR A 28 20.01 10.13 0.52
CA THR A 28 19.57 10.03 -0.88
C THR A 28 19.84 8.65 -1.49
N SER A 29 20.24 7.68 -0.71
CA SER A 29 20.54 6.30 -1.11
C SER A 29 19.37 5.33 -0.99
N ALA A 30 18.19 5.78 -0.53
CA ALA A 30 17.03 4.89 -0.44
C ALA A 30 16.62 4.40 -1.84
N GLN A 31 16.81 3.10 -2.09
CA GLN A 31 16.38 2.48 -3.35
C GLN A 31 14.93 2.02 -3.26
N ASN A 32 14.20 2.23 -4.34
CA ASN A 32 12.89 1.62 -4.49
C ASN A 32 13.03 0.09 -4.51
N SER A 33 12.31 -0.59 -3.63
CA SER A 33 12.33 -2.06 -3.50
C SER A 33 11.36 -2.76 -4.45
N ILE A 34 10.60 -2.01 -5.26
CA ILE A 34 9.56 -2.51 -6.18
C ILE A 34 10.14 -2.57 -7.59
N GLN A 35 9.94 -3.69 -8.29
CA GLN A 35 10.57 -4.00 -9.57
C GLN A 35 9.58 -4.19 -10.72
N HIS A 36 8.40 -4.73 -10.46
CA HIS A 36 7.39 -5.12 -11.45
C HIS A 36 6.14 -4.25 -11.40
N ALA A 37 5.71 -3.85 -10.21
CA ALA A 37 4.55 -3.00 -10.05
C ALA A 37 4.86 -1.57 -10.50
N GLU A 38 3.92 -0.98 -11.24
CA GLU A 38 4.02 0.40 -11.73
C GLU A 38 3.23 1.38 -10.85
N GLY A 39 2.26 0.87 -10.09
CA GLY A 39 1.32 1.67 -9.31
C GLY A 39 1.85 2.14 -7.96
N PHE A 40 3.00 1.64 -7.47
CA PHE A 40 3.55 2.09 -6.20
C PHE A 40 5.06 1.94 -6.10
N SER A 41 5.64 2.62 -5.12
CA SER A 41 7.05 2.45 -4.72
C SER A 41 7.20 2.47 -3.20
N ILE A 42 8.25 1.85 -2.70
CA ILE A 42 8.63 1.86 -1.28
C ILE A 42 10.11 2.27 -1.18
N GLU A 43 10.35 3.41 -0.55
CA GLU A 43 11.68 3.91 -0.21
C GLU A 43 11.92 3.66 1.28
N LYS A 44 12.94 2.88 1.62
CA LYS A 44 13.23 2.48 3.01
C LYS A 44 14.32 3.34 3.62
N TYR A 45 14.09 3.76 4.85
CA TYR A 45 15.01 4.53 5.70
C TYR A 45 15.17 3.86 7.06
N ASP A 46 16.07 4.37 7.89
CA ASP A 46 16.21 3.85 9.24
C ASP A 46 14.97 4.20 10.10
N GLY A 47 14.24 3.16 10.47
CA GLY A 47 13.03 3.24 11.31
C GLY A 47 11.77 3.72 10.62
N PHE A 48 11.77 4.09 9.33
CA PHE A 48 10.58 4.46 8.58
C PHE A 48 10.70 4.13 7.07
N SER A 49 9.57 4.13 6.38
CA SER A 49 9.51 3.99 4.92
C SER A 49 8.57 5.03 4.33
N VAL A 50 8.85 5.47 3.11
CA VAL A 50 7.96 6.30 2.31
C VAL A 50 7.34 5.46 1.22
N VAL A 51 6.02 5.32 1.27
CA VAL A 51 5.22 4.62 0.26
C VAL A 51 4.56 5.65 -0.63
N LYS A 52 4.78 5.55 -1.95
CA LYS A 52 4.12 6.40 -2.94
C LYS A 52 3.22 5.53 -3.80
N VAL A 53 1.97 5.94 -3.97
CA VAL A 53 0.98 5.27 -4.83
C VAL A 53 0.58 6.22 -5.95
N SER A 54 0.83 5.84 -7.19
CA SER A 54 0.62 6.67 -8.38
C SER A 54 -0.66 6.33 -9.15
N ASN A 55 -1.14 5.09 -9.09
CA ASN A 55 -2.28 4.60 -9.85
C ASN A 55 -3.32 3.96 -8.91
N ALA A 56 -3.85 4.74 -7.97
CA ALA A 56 -4.84 4.26 -7.01
C ALA A 56 -6.17 3.83 -7.68
N TYR A 57 -6.48 4.38 -8.87
CA TYR A 57 -7.63 4.06 -9.71
C TYR A 57 -7.33 4.45 -11.17
N PRO A 58 -8.11 3.99 -12.17
CA PRO A 58 -7.90 4.34 -13.58
C PRO A 58 -7.92 5.85 -13.78
N GLU A 59 -6.98 6.34 -14.59
CA GLU A 59 -6.82 7.77 -14.89
C GLU A 59 -6.57 8.67 -13.67
N ALA A 60 -6.11 8.08 -12.53
CA ALA A 60 -5.72 8.86 -11.37
C ALA A 60 -4.64 9.88 -11.75
N LYS A 61 -4.89 11.14 -11.39
CA LYS A 61 -3.92 12.24 -11.58
C LYS A 61 -3.15 12.55 -10.32
N ASP A 62 -3.67 12.12 -9.19
CA ASP A 62 -3.10 12.37 -7.87
C ASP A 62 -2.11 11.26 -7.51
N ASN A 63 -0.96 11.67 -6.98
CA ASN A 63 -0.03 10.77 -6.33
C ASN A 63 -0.24 10.86 -4.82
N TYR A 64 -0.32 9.71 -4.16
CA TYR A 64 -0.48 9.63 -2.71
C TYR A 64 0.86 9.25 -2.08
N THR A 65 1.25 9.97 -1.04
CA THR A 65 2.47 9.69 -0.28
C THR A 65 2.12 9.40 1.17
N TYR A 66 2.67 8.33 1.70
CA TYR A 66 2.46 7.88 3.06
C TYR A 66 3.81 7.63 3.74
N VAL A 67 3.86 7.89 5.05
CA VAL A 67 5.04 7.61 5.86
C VAL A 67 4.70 6.50 6.84
N LEU A 68 5.30 5.34 6.67
CA LEU A 68 5.18 4.22 7.60
C LEU A 68 6.36 4.30 8.57
N HIS A 69 6.10 4.42 9.87
CA HIS A 69 7.19 4.59 10.86
C HIS A 69 7.03 3.64 12.04
N LYS A 70 8.15 3.20 12.60
CA LYS A 70 8.15 2.39 13.81
C LYS A 70 7.81 3.24 15.04
N ILE A 71 7.32 2.59 16.08
CA ILE A 71 6.98 3.23 17.36
C ILE A 71 8.20 4.01 17.89
N GLY A 72 7.98 5.28 18.23
CA GLY A 72 9.01 6.14 18.80
C GLY A 72 10.00 6.75 17.81
N VAL A 73 9.87 6.46 16.52
CA VAL A 73 10.70 7.09 15.48
C VAL A 73 10.13 8.45 15.11
N GLN A 74 10.97 9.48 15.16
CA GLN A 74 10.61 10.82 14.69
C GLN A 74 10.64 10.88 13.17
N ILE A 75 9.54 11.33 12.60
CA ILE A 75 9.43 11.58 11.14
C ILE A 75 10.10 12.92 10.85
N PRO A 76 10.97 13.02 9.83
CA PRO A 76 11.56 14.28 9.37
C PRO A 76 10.49 15.35 9.09
N ASP A 77 10.77 16.61 9.39
CA ASP A 77 9.83 17.72 9.22
C ASP A 77 9.31 17.85 7.78
N SER A 78 10.17 17.54 6.79
CA SER A 78 9.80 17.53 5.37
C SER A 78 8.73 16.49 5.00
N LEU A 79 8.50 15.49 5.87
CA LEU A 79 7.52 14.42 5.65
C LEU A 79 6.28 14.54 6.53
N GLN A 80 6.23 15.46 7.50
CA GLN A 80 5.11 15.63 8.43
C GLN A 80 3.79 16.03 7.75
N GLN A 81 3.87 16.56 6.54
CA GLN A 81 2.68 16.91 5.73
C GLN A 81 1.93 15.71 5.18
N PHE A 82 2.54 14.52 5.18
CA PHE A 82 1.95 13.30 4.64
C PHE A 82 1.27 12.46 5.74
N THR A 83 0.33 11.61 5.34
CA THR A 83 -0.32 10.68 6.27
C THR A 83 0.72 9.73 6.87
N ALA A 84 0.90 9.83 8.18
CA ALA A 84 1.81 8.98 8.93
C ALA A 84 1.08 7.80 9.58
N ILE A 85 1.59 6.59 9.38
CA ILE A 85 1.03 5.33 9.89
C ILE A 85 2.08 4.64 10.74
N GLU A 86 1.77 4.39 12.02
CA GLU A 86 2.63 3.61 12.90
C GLU A 86 2.56 2.13 12.55
N VAL A 87 3.69 1.49 12.39
CA VAL A 87 3.81 0.07 12.04
C VAL A 87 4.57 -0.70 13.12
N PRO A 88 4.26 -2.01 13.31
CA PRO A 88 3.23 -2.80 12.61
C PRO A 88 1.81 -2.44 13.02
N ILE A 89 0.89 -2.39 12.06
CA ILE A 89 -0.53 -2.19 12.33
C ILE A 89 -1.15 -3.44 12.98
N LYS A 90 -2.24 -3.24 13.74
CA LYS A 90 -2.94 -4.31 14.47
C LYS A 90 -4.40 -4.47 14.08
N LYS A 91 -5.00 -3.40 13.54
CA LYS A 91 -6.40 -3.36 13.13
C LYS A 91 -6.50 -2.74 11.76
N VAL A 92 -6.93 -3.49 10.77
CA VAL A 92 -7.07 -3.02 9.39
C VAL A 92 -8.50 -3.19 8.90
N ILE A 93 -8.93 -2.23 8.11
CA ILE A 93 -10.05 -2.37 7.19
C ILE A 93 -9.47 -2.42 5.79
N VAL A 94 -9.88 -3.40 4.98
CA VAL A 94 -9.59 -3.39 3.54
C VAL A 94 -10.91 -3.36 2.78
N THR A 95 -10.93 -2.74 1.60
CA THR A 95 -12.18 -2.50 0.88
C THR A 95 -12.25 -3.22 -0.47
N SER A 96 -11.23 -4.01 -0.81
CA SER A 96 -11.23 -4.89 -1.99
C SER A 96 -10.96 -6.35 -1.61
N THR A 97 -11.65 -7.28 -2.28
CA THR A 97 -11.39 -8.71 -2.13
C THR A 97 -9.99 -9.11 -2.61
N THR A 98 -9.36 -8.32 -3.47
CA THR A 98 -7.98 -8.57 -3.93
C THR A 98 -6.94 -8.43 -2.81
N HIS A 99 -7.27 -7.71 -1.75
CA HIS A 99 -6.40 -7.52 -0.59
C HIS A 99 -6.35 -8.77 0.34
N ILE A 100 -7.42 -9.59 0.35
CA ILE A 100 -7.55 -10.74 1.26
C ILE A 100 -6.40 -11.75 1.09
N PRO A 101 -6.01 -12.19 -0.13
CA PRO A 101 -4.93 -13.14 -0.30
C PRO A 101 -3.58 -12.66 0.25
N ALA A 102 -3.30 -11.37 0.18
CA ALA A 102 -2.07 -10.79 0.73
C ALA A 102 -2.05 -10.89 2.26
N LEU A 103 -3.16 -10.55 2.95
CA LEU A 103 -3.28 -10.68 4.40
C LEU A 103 -3.12 -12.14 4.85
N GLU A 104 -3.75 -13.08 4.14
CA GLU A 104 -3.66 -14.50 4.46
C GLU A 104 -2.26 -15.08 4.22
N SER A 105 -1.60 -14.71 3.11
CA SER A 105 -0.25 -15.15 2.80
C SER A 105 0.78 -14.64 3.82
N LEU A 106 0.58 -13.43 4.31
CA LEU A 106 1.39 -12.85 5.39
C LEU A 106 1.02 -13.42 6.78
N GLY A 107 -0.12 -14.13 6.92
CA GLY A 107 -0.57 -14.68 8.19
C GLY A 107 -1.09 -13.62 9.16
N VAL A 108 -1.62 -12.51 8.63
CA VAL A 108 -2.12 -11.37 9.39
C VAL A 108 -3.62 -11.14 9.23
N GLU A 109 -4.35 -12.07 8.63
CA GLU A 109 -5.80 -11.98 8.39
C GLU A 109 -6.63 -11.75 9.65
N ASN A 110 -6.11 -12.15 10.82
CA ASN A 110 -6.77 -11.90 12.11
C ASN A 110 -6.81 -10.42 12.52
N THR A 111 -6.04 -9.56 11.85
CA THR A 111 -6.06 -8.11 12.05
C THR A 111 -7.17 -7.41 11.28
N LEU A 112 -7.81 -8.11 10.33
CA LEU A 112 -8.95 -7.60 9.56
C LEU A 112 -10.17 -7.50 10.47
N ILE A 113 -10.65 -6.28 10.71
CA ILE A 113 -11.77 -6.01 11.63
C ILE A 113 -13.04 -5.53 10.94
N GLY A 114 -12.96 -5.16 9.66
CA GLY A 114 -14.10 -4.70 8.87
C GLY A 114 -13.87 -4.84 7.38
N PHE A 115 -14.95 -5.12 6.63
CA PHE A 115 -14.94 -5.26 5.18
C PHE A 115 -16.31 -4.86 4.62
N PRO A 116 -16.38 -4.12 3.49
CA PRO A 116 -17.66 -3.81 2.84
C PRO A 116 -18.21 -5.03 2.10
N THR A 117 -19.49 -5.32 2.30
CA THR A 117 -20.19 -6.45 1.63
C THR A 117 -19.41 -7.77 1.83
N THR A 118 -19.32 -8.22 3.08
CA THR A 118 -18.56 -9.42 3.48
C THR A 118 -18.92 -10.69 2.68
N ASN A 119 -20.10 -10.73 2.03
CA ASN A 119 -20.53 -11.85 1.17
C ASN A 119 -19.65 -12.05 -0.08
N TYR A 120 -18.88 -11.04 -0.50
CA TYR A 120 -17.94 -11.18 -1.62
C TYR A 120 -16.66 -11.90 -1.27
N ILE A 121 -16.37 -12.08 0.01
CA ILE A 121 -15.19 -12.83 0.45
C ILE A 121 -15.46 -14.33 0.28
N SER A 122 -14.69 -14.99 -0.57
CA SER A 122 -14.81 -16.42 -0.88
C SER A 122 -13.81 -17.31 -0.13
N SER A 123 -12.74 -16.73 0.44
CA SER A 123 -11.74 -17.49 1.20
C SER A 123 -12.38 -18.13 2.44
N GLU A 124 -12.20 -19.44 2.60
CA GLU A 124 -12.68 -20.18 3.78
C GLU A 124 -12.08 -19.64 5.08
N LYS A 125 -10.79 -19.31 5.07
CA LYS A 125 -10.07 -18.80 6.24
C LYS A 125 -10.68 -17.49 6.76
N THR A 126 -10.91 -16.53 5.85
CA THR A 126 -11.51 -15.23 6.19
C THR A 126 -13.01 -15.38 6.46
N ARG A 127 -13.72 -16.28 5.76
CA ARG A 127 -15.14 -16.59 6.06
C ARG A 127 -15.33 -17.05 7.51
N ASN A 128 -14.46 -17.92 8.01
CA ASN A 128 -14.51 -18.38 9.40
C ASN A 128 -14.36 -17.21 10.40
N LEU A 129 -13.60 -16.17 10.08
CA LEU A 129 -13.50 -14.96 10.90
C LEU A 129 -14.78 -14.12 10.86
N ILE A 130 -15.44 -14.05 9.69
CA ILE A 130 -16.73 -13.36 9.53
C ILE A 130 -17.80 -14.08 10.35
N ASP A 131 -17.90 -15.40 10.21
CA ASP A 131 -18.88 -16.24 10.92
C ASP A 131 -18.67 -16.23 12.45
N ALA A 132 -17.43 -16.05 12.89
CA ALA A 132 -17.07 -15.83 14.29
C ALA A 132 -17.34 -14.39 14.78
N GLY A 133 -17.86 -13.50 13.95
CA GLY A 133 -18.17 -12.11 14.30
C GLY A 133 -16.96 -11.20 14.49
N LYS A 134 -15.78 -11.62 14.03
CA LYS A 134 -14.55 -10.84 14.17
C LYS A 134 -14.40 -9.75 13.10
N ILE A 135 -15.07 -9.90 11.96
CA ILE A 135 -15.07 -8.95 10.86
C ILE A 135 -16.46 -8.33 10.73
N ARG A 136 -16.54 -7.01 10.90
CA ARG A 136 -17.79 -6.25 10.77
C ARG A 136 -18.11 -6.00 9.30
N ASP A 137 -19.35 -6.20 8.90
CA ASP A 137 -19.84 -5.73 7.61
C ASP A 137 -20.01 -4.21 7.63
N LEU A 138 -19.41 -3.53 6.65
CA LEU A 138 -19.38 -2.07 6.56
C LEU A 138 -20.34 -1.50 5.51
N GLY A 139 -21.27 -2.31 5.01
CA GLY A 139 -22.15 -1.92 3.91
C GLY A 139 -21.48 -2.00 2.54
N SER A 140 -21.89 -1.18 1.58
CA SER A 140 -21.30 -1.17 0.24
C SER A 140 -20.07 -0.26 0.15
N ASN A 141 -19.22 -0.48 -0.86
CA ASN A 141 -18.06 0.39 -1.13
C ASN A 141 -18.44 1.85 -1.41
N GLN A 142 -19.57 2.08 -2.07
CA GLN A 142 -20.07 3.43 -2.36
C GLN A 142 -20.70 4.11 -1.13
N GLY A 143 -21.09 3.33 -0.13
CA GLY A 143 -21.76 3.81 1.08
C GLY A 143 -21.24 3.10 2.34
N LEU A 144 -19.94 3.21 2.61
CA LEU A 144 -19.34 2.66 3.82
C LEU A 144 -20.04 3.21 5.07
N ASN A 145 -20.37 2.32 5.99
CA ASN A 145 -20.94 2.70 7.28
C ASN A 145 -19.89 3.40 8.15
N THR A 146 -19.81 4.72 8.02
CA THR A 146 -18.81 5.55 8.71
C THR A 146 -18.95 5.49 10.22
N GLU A 147 -20.16 5.31 10.75
CA GLU A 147 -20.41 5.19 12.18
C GLU A 147 -19.77 3.92 12.74
N VAL A 148 -19.96 2.78 12.07
CA VAL A 148 -19.32 1.51 12.45
C VAL A 148 -17.80 1.62 12.36
N ILE A 149 -17.26 2.28 11.32
CA ILE A 149 -15.81 2.46 11.16
C ILE A 149 -15.23 3.28 12.31
N LEU A 150 -15.89 4.35 12.73
CA LEU A 150 -15.46 5.18 13.85
C LEU A 150 -15.54 4.44 15.19
N ASP A 151 -16.52 3.53 15.35
CA ASP A 151 -16.68 2.69 16.54
C ASP A 151 -15.55 1.65 16.67
N ILE A 152 -15.21 0.94 15.59
CA ILE A 152 -14.19 -0.13 15.64
C ILE A 152 -12.75 0.37 15.62
N GLN A 153 -12.51 1.62 15.27
CA GLN A 153 -11.23 2.32 15.36
C GLN A 153 -10.07 1.54 14.69
N PRO A 154 -10.04 1.44 13.36
CA PRO A 154 -8.90 0.83 12.66
C PRO A 154 -7.64 1.70 12.78
N ASP A 155 -6.47 1.07 12.74
CA ASP A 155 -5.19 1.78 12.64
C ASP A 155 -5.05 2.42 11.25
N VAL A 156 -5.58 1.74 10.23
CA VAL A 156 -5.58 2.20 8.84
C VAL A 156 -6.72 1.54 8.04
N ILE A 157 -7.21 2.27 7.05
CA ILE A 157 -8.15 1.77 6.04
C ILE A 157 -7.42 1.71 4.71
N VAL A 158 -7.30 0.50 4.14
CA VAL A 158 -6.76 0.30 2.80
C VAL A 158 -7.92 0.41 1.81
N GLY A 159 -8.00 1.56 1.17
CA GLY A 159 -9.05 1.91 0.23
C GLY A 159 -8.70 1.53 -1.21
N PHE A 160 -9.74 1.30 -2.02
CA PHE A 160 -9.65 1.25 -3.47
C PHE A 160 -10.81 2.03 -4.09
N SER A 161 -10.66 2.44 -5.34
CA SER A 161 -11.74 3.08 -6.10
C SER A 161 -11.73 2.59 -7.55
N VAL A 162 -12.91 2.51 -8.16
CA VAL A 162 -13.05 2.11 -9.57
C VAL A 162 -13.17 3.34 -10.48
N ASP A 163 -13.88 4.35 -10.01
CA ASP A 163 -14.27 5.56 -10.77
C ASP A 163 -13.67 6.86 -10.23
N GLY A 164 -12.81 6.75 -9.19
CA GLY A 164 -12.21 7.92 -8.53
C GLY A 164 -13.15 8.66 -7.59
N ASP A 165 -14.32 8.14 -7.27
CA ASP A 165 -15.15 8.70 -6.19
C ASP A 165 -14.54 8.39 -4.82
N LEU A 166 -13.89 9.40 -4.25
CA LEU A 166 -13.21 9.32 -2.96
C LEU A 166 -13.96 10.05 -1.85
N LYS A 167 -15.21 10.44 -2.09
CA LYS A 167 -15.99 11.28 -1.15
C LYS A 167 -16.09 10.66 0.24
N THR A 168 -16.39 9.36 0.30
CA THR A 168 -16.50 8.63 1.58
C THR A 168 -15.15 8.58 2.31
N TYR A 169 -14.06 8.29 1.61
CA TYR A 169 -12.71 8.28 2.19
C TYR A 169 -12.30 9.67 2.71
N LYS A 170 -12.52 10.73 1.90
CA LYS A 170 -12.25 12.12 2.34
C LYS A 170 -13.06 12.52 3.56
N ASN A 171 -14.28 12.00 3.72
CA ASN A 171 -15.07 12.24 4.93
C ASN A 171 -14.48 11.49 6.14
N LEU A 172 -14.04 10.25 5.97
CA LEU A 172 -13.37 9.49 7.02
C LEU A 172 -12.05 10.15 7.46
N GLU A 173 -11.25 10.66 6.51
CA GLU A 173 -10.02 11.41 6.82
C GLU A 173 -10.29 12.66 7.66
N LYS A 174 -11.35 13.43 7.33
CA LYS A 174 -11.78 14.59 8.12
C LYS A 174 -12.18 14.22 9.55
N ASN A 175 -12.58 12.98 9.78
CA ASN A 175 -12.90 12.43 11.10
C ASN A 175 -11.71 11.69 11.73
N GLY A 176 -10.48 11.94 11.24
CA GLY A 176 -9.25 11.44 11.85
C GLY A 176 -8.87 10.00 11.47
N GLN A 177 -9.58 9.38 10.51
CA GLN A 177 -9.20 8.05 10.02
C GLN A 177 -8.02 8.14 9.05
N LYS A 178 -7.08 7.21 9.15
CA LYS A 178 -5.95 7.11 8.23
C LYS A 178 -6.34 6.26 7.04
N ILE A 179 -6.26 6.84 5.85
CA ILE A 179 -6.58 6.15 4.58
C ILE A 179 -5.28 5.97 3.79
N ILE A 180 -5.07 4.77 3.28
CA ILE A 180 -4.02 4.47 2.31
C ILE A 180 -4.65 3.78 1.11
N PHE A 181 -4.35 4.24 -0.10
CA PHE A 181 -4.91 3.63 -1.31
C PHE A 181 -4.04 2.49 -1.81
N ASN A 182 -4.71 1.46 -2.32
CA ASN A 182 -4.09 0.33 -3.00
C ASN A 182 -4.69 0.23 -4.41
N GLY A 183 -3.83 0.23 -5.41
CA GLY A 183 -4.19 0.18 -6.82
C GLY A 183 -3.83 -1.14 -7.51
N ASP A 184 -3.70 -2.24 -6.79
CA ASP A 184 -3.26 -3.56 -7.30
C ASP A 184 -4.05 -4.03 -8.52
N TRP A 185 -5.32 -3.68 -8.58
CA TRP A 185 -6.21 -4.08 -9.66
C TRP A 185 -5.98 -3.31 -10.97
N THR A 186 -5.28 -2.17 -10.92
CA THR A 186 -4.91 -1.38 -12.11
C THR A 186 -3.62 -1.88 -12.77
N GLU A 187 -2.89 -2.77 -12.13
CA GLU A 187 -1.66 -3.34 -12.68
C GLU A 187 -1.92 -4.14 -13.95
N LYS A 188 -1.05 -3.95 -14.93
CA LYS A 188 -1.17 -4.57 -16.25
C LYS A 188 -0.52 -5.93 -16.34
N THR A 189 0.45 -6.22 -15.48
CA THR A 189 1.19 -7.49 -15.50
C THR A 189 0.86 -8.35 -14.29
N PRO A 190 0.87 -9.69 -14.43
CA PRO A 190 0.64 -10.61 -13.31
C PRO A 190 1.65 -10.43 -12.18
N LEU A 191 2.94 -10.24 -12.51
CA LEU A 191 3.99 -10.02 -11.50
C LEU A 191 3.85 -8.66 -10.84
N GLY A 192 3.50 -7.60 -11.59
CA GLY A 192 3.20 -6.29 -10.98
C GLY A 192 2.08 -6.39 -9.97
N LYS A 193 0.98 -7.11 -10.32
CA LYS A 193 -0.14 -7.36 -9.41
C LYS A 193 0.27 -8.15 -8.17
N ALA A 194 1.07 -9.21 -8.33
CA ALA A 194 1.54 -10.03 -7.22
C ALA A 194 2.49 -9.26 -6.27
N GLU A 195 3.24 -8.30 -6.79
CA GLU A 195 4.22 -7.54 -6.00
C GLU A 195 3.58 -6.61 -4.95
N TRP A 196 2.27 -6.32 -5.07
CA TRP A 196 1.54 -5.56 -4.05
C TRP A 196 1.47 -6.26 -2.69
N ILE A 197 1.87 -7.52 -2.57
CA ILE A 197 2.08 -8.15 -1.26
C ILE A 197 3.14 -7.40 -0.43
N LYS A 198 4.14 -6.76 -1.07
CA LYS A 198 5.15 -5.96 -0.39
C LYS A 198 4.57 -4.69 0.23
N PHE A 199 3.50 -4.12 -0.36
CA PHE A 199 2.75 -3.01 0.22
C PHE A 199 2.16 -3.41 1.59
N PHE A 200 1.52 -4.58 1.67
CA PHE A 200 1.04 -5.11 2.95
C PHE A 200 2.20 -5.48 3.87
N GLY A 201 3.28 -6.07 3.34
CA GLY A 201 4.48 -6.35 4.12
C GLY A 201 4.99 -5.13 4.89
N ALA A 202 5.03 -3.97 4.23
CA ALA A 202 5.47 -2.73 4.85
C ALA A 202 4.52 -2.24 5.96
N LEU A 203 3.21 -2.43 5.82
CA LEU A 203 2.23 -2.06 6.86
C LEU A 203 2.37 -2.92 8.13
N TYR A 204 2.90 -4.12 8.02
CA TYR A 204 3.04 -5.06 9.14
C TYR A 204 4.49 -5.25 9.62
N ASP A 205 5.47 -4.49 9.09
CA ASP A 205 6.91 -4.69 9.34
C ASP A 205 7.35 -6.14 9.00
N LEU A 206 6.76 -6.69 7.93
CA LEU A 206 6.98 -8.05 7.40
C LEU A 206 7.60 -8.02 6.00
N ASP A 207 8.46 -7.05 5.73
CA ASP A 207 9.08 -6.83 4.41
C ASP A 207 9.84 -8.03 3.88
N GLU A 208 10.63 -8.69 4.75
CA GLU A 208 11.39 -9.89 4.37
C GLU A 208 10.45 -11.02 3.95
N LYS A 209 9.42 -11.30 4.77
CA LYS A 209 8.42 -12.34 4.46
C LYS A 209 7.67 -12.05 3.17
N ALA A 210 7.25 -10.80 2.96
CA ALA A 210 6.58 -10.38 1.73
C ALA A 210 7.48 -10.56 0.49
N THR A 211 8.76 -10.24 0.64
CA THR A 211 9.77 -10.42 -0.42
C THR A 211 10.01 -11.90 -0.72
N GLU A 212 10.13 -12.74 0.30
CA GLU A 212 10.28 -14.20 0.12
C GLU A 212 9.08 -14.81 -0.61
N ILE A 213 7.86 -14.44 -0.23
CA ILE A 213 6.64 -14.91 -0.89
C ILE A 213 6.62 -14.43 -2.34
N PHE A 214 6.90 -13.16 -2.60
CA PHE A 214 6.93 -12.61 -3.95
C PHE A 214 7.98 -13.33 -4.82
N ASN A 215 9.20 -13.51 -4.32
CA ASN A 215 10.28 -14.19 -5.05
C ASN A 215 9.92 -15.64 -5.39
N SER A 216 9.17 -16.32 -4.51
CA SER A 216 8.66 -17.68 -4.81
C SER A 216 7.65 -17.64 -5.95
N ILE A 217 6.71 -16.69 -5.92
CA ILE A 217 5.72 -16.49 -7.01
C ILE A 217 6.43 -16.17 -8.32
N GLU A 218 7.37 -15.25 -8.32
CA GLU A 218 8.13 -14.85 -9.49
C GLU A 218 8.91 -16.03 -10.10
N LYS A 219 9.57 -16.80 -9.26
CA LYS A 219 10.32 -18.00 -9.71
C LYS A 219 9.40 -19.03 -10.36
N GLU A 220 8.27 -19.33 -9.73
CA GLU A 220 7.30 -20.28 -10.29
C GLU A 220 6.70 -19.77 -11.60
N TYR A 221 6.33 -18.49 -11.63
CA TYR A 221 5.80 -17.83 -12.83
C TYR A 221 6.78 -17.90 -13.99
N ASN A 222 8.03 -17.53 -13.78
CA ASN A 222 9.08 -17.62 -14.81
C ASN A 222 9.34 -19.06 -15.27
N SER A 223 9.27 -20.04 -14.39
CA SER A 223 9.38 -21.45 -14.73
C SER A 223 8.26 -21.90 -15.69
N VAL A 224 7.02 -21.47 -15.42
CA VAL A 224 5.87 -21.76 -16.29
C VAL A 224 5.98 -21.03 -17.64
N LEU A 225 6.45 -19.77 -17.63
CA LEU A 225 6.74 -19.02 -18.86
C LEU A 225 7.74 -19.77 -19.78
N ASP A 226 8.81 -20.26 -19.18
CA ASP A 226 9.84 -21.00 -19.95
C ASP A 226 9.30 -22.34 -20.49
N LEU A 227 8.33 -22.93 -19.80
CA LEU A 227 7.63 -24.09 -20.32
C LEU A 227 6.71 -23.72 -21.49
N ALA A 228 5.94 -22.64 -21.35
CA ALA A 228 5.01 -22.14 -22.37
C ALA A 228 5.75 -21.77 -23.67
N LYS A 229 6.91 -21.13 -23.59
CA LYS A 229 7.78 -20.80 -24.74
C LYS A 229 8.21 -22.02 -25.56
N LYS A 230 8.22 -23.22 -24.96
CA LYS A 230 8.57 -24.48 -25.65
C LYS A 230 7.39 -25.14 -26.34
N ALA A 231 6.17 -24.63 -26.17
CA ALA A 231 4.99 -25.17 -26.82
C ALA A 231 5.10 -25.04 -28.35
N LYS A 232 4.77 -26.14 -29.05
CA LYS A 232 4.87 -26.22 -30.52
C LYS A 232 3.69 -25.57 -31.24
N THR A 233 2.63 -25.28 -30.51
CA THR A 233 1.38 -24.71 -31.04
C THR A 233 1.03 -23.46 -30.28
N GLN A 234 0.46 -22.50 -30.98
CA GLN A 234 -0.09 -21.25 -30.40
C GLN A 234 -1.60 -21.24 -30.68
N PRO A 235 -2.43 -21.70 -29.74
CA PRO A 235 -3.86 -21.72 -29.95
C PRO A 235 -4.45 -20.31 -29.98
N THR A 236 -5.43 -20.08 -30.85
CA THR A 236 -6.24 -18.88 -30.78
C THR A 236 -7.19 -18.97 -29.59
N ILE A 237 -7.20 -17.94 -28.76
CA ILE A 237 -7.99 -17.90 -27.54
C ILE A 237 -9.00 -16.77 -27.65
N PHE A 238 -10.26 -17.08 -27.33
CA PHE A 238 -11.32 -16.12 -27.13
C PHE A 238 -11.81 -16.26 -25.69
N ALA A 239 -11.57 -15.24 -24.88
CA ALA A 239 -11.85 -15.24 -23.44
C ALA A 239 -12.89 -14.20 -23.09
N GLY A 240 -13.42 -14.29 -21.88
CA GLY A 240 -14.37 -13.33 -21.34
C GLY A 240 -15.52 -13.99 -20.61
N ALA A 241 -16.48 -13.19 -20.15
CA ALA A 241 -17.68 -13.65 -19.47
C ALA A 241 -18.91 -13.01 -20.07
N ILE A 242 -20.00 -13.77 -20.13
CA ILE A 242 -21.32 -13.23 -20.47
C ILE A 242 -21.96 -12.79 -19.15
N TYR A 243 -22.38 -11.54 -19.11
CA TYR A 243 -23.20 -10.99 -18.03
C TYR A 243 -24.41 -10.33 -18.65
N GLU A 244 -25.58 -10.75 -18.21
CA GLU A 244 -26.87 -10.46 -18.90
C GLU A 244 -26.76 -10.88 -20.38
N ASP A 245 -27.02 -10.02 -21.33
CA ASP A 245 -26.97 -10.31 -22.78
C ASP A 245 -25.68 -9.72 -23.43
N GLN A 246 -24.65 -9.39 -22.62
CA GLN A 246 -23.45 -8.77 -23.13
C GLN A 246 -22.21 -9.65 -22.82
N TRP A 247 -21.32 -9.76 -23.80
CA TRP A 247 -20.05 -10.44 -23.62
C TRP A 247 -18.94 -9.43 -23.27
N PHE A 248 -18.42 -9.55 -22.05
CA PHE A 248 -17.30 -8.71 -21.58
C PHE A 248 -15.97 -9.40 -21.87
N LEU A 249 -15.16 -8.77 -22.70
CA LEU A 249 -13.85 -9.26 -23.10
C LEU A 249 -12.76 -8.54 -22.33
N PRO A 250 -11.68 -9.24 -21.89
CA PRO A 250 -10.49 -8.56 -21.41
C PRO A 250 -9.94 -7.62 -22.49
N GLN A 251 -9.60 -6.40 -22.09
CA GLN A 251 -8.95 -5.46 -22.99
C GLN A 251 -7.55 -5.98 -23.35
N GLY A 252 -7.06 -5.70 -24.57
CA GLY A 252 -5.83 -6.28 -25.10
C GLY A 252 -4.54 -5.90 -24.34
N ASP A 253 -4.57 -4.84 -23.53
CA ASP A 253 -3.49 -4.42 -22.62
C ASP A 253 -3.80 -4.69 -21.13
N SER A 254 -4.84 -5.51 -20.84
CA SER A 254 -5.16 -5.94 -19.49
C SER A 254 -4.23 -7.06 -18.99
N TRP A 255 -4.14 -7.21 -17.67
CA TRP A 255 -3.40 -8.32 -17.06
C TRP A 255 -3.87 -9.70 -17.53
N ALA A 256 -5.16 -9.86 -17.81
CA ALA A 256 -5.73 -11.11 -18.32
C ALA A 256 -5.24 -11.41 -19.76
N ALA A 257 -5.24 -10.41 -20.64
CA ALA A 257 -4.72 -10.54 -21.99
C ALA A 257 -3.20 -10.80 -21.95
N TYR A 258 -2.49 -10.15 -21.03
CA TYR A 258 -1.06 -10.38 -20.81
C TYR A 258 -0.79 -11.82 -20.40
N PHE A 259 -1.56 -12.36 -19.46
CA PHE A 259 -1.49 -13.74 -19.01
C PHE A 259 -1.68 -14.74 -20.17
N LEU A 260 -2.70 -14.53 -20.99
CA LEU A 260 -2.99 -15.40 -22.14
C LEU A 260 -1.86 -15.39 -23.18
N LYS A 261 -1.30 -14.21 -23.44
CA LYS A 261 -0.16 -14.04 -24.35
C LYS A 261 1.10 -14.73 -23.84
N GLU A 262 1.41 -14.59 -22.56
CA GLU A 262 2.57 -15.24 -21.95
C GLU A 262 2.42 -16.76 -21.86
N ALA A 263 1.20 -17.27 -21.74
CA ALA A 263 0.91 -18.70 -21.88
C ALA A 263 1.02 -19.22 -23.33
N ASN A 264 1.60 -18.45 -24.26
CA ASN A 264 1.71 -18.74 -25.68
C ASN A 264 0.36 -18.83 -26.40
N GLY A 265 -0.66 -18.11 -25.92
CA GLY A 265 -1.94 -17.98 -26.60
C GLY A 265 -1.93 -16.82 -27.61
N ASN A 266 -2.70 -16.98 -28.67
CA ASN A 266 -3.02 -15.89 -29.61
C ASN A 266 -4.39 -15.33 -29.23
N TYR A 267 -4.41 -14.27 -28.42
CA TYR A 267 -5.59 -13.61 -27.89
C TYR A 267 -5.91 -12.35 -28.67
#